data_5f5a41d1511bdddf44f486a839cba4e9
#
_entry.id   5f5a41d1511bdddf44f486a839cba4e9
#
_cell.length_a   1.000
_cell.length_b   1.000
_cell.length_c   1.000
_cell.angle_alpha   90.00
_cell.angle_beta   90.00
_cell.angle_gamma   90.00
#
_symmetry.space_group_name_H-M   'P 1'
#
loop_
_entity.id
_entity.type
_entity.pdbx_description
1 polymer ?
#
loop_
_entity_poly.entity_id
_entity_poly.type
_entity_poly.pdbx_seq_one_letter_code
_entity_poly.pdbx_strand_id
1 'polypeptide(L)'
;MNKTLIIIGREFTTRVRKRSFLVLTLVVPILLAGFYAFLMWMLLKDDTQDRKIAVINQSVLETPFEQINNNTFEYLNTPVDESGASEFLRQHDYYALISIPENIMDHPEIPVYSFSQVPMELKNEIAAQLRKKIEDIKRAKVIAESQVPDLEEQLSATQTPVLVRTLKITDSGEAKESSSEVASAIGLIGGMIIYFFIFMYASQVMKGVIEEKTNRIIEVLVSSVKPFQFLLGKIIGVAAVGLVQFLIWVVFGLVLILVMQTFFLPGIDLEALRNAGNLAGGLPDIAGTGNLSAEKMQIIQKVAMTIDPIFIIKFLASFLFYFIGGYLLYASLFAADKTAVDNETDSQQFLTPLSIILVIGLYIGFAAMKSPESPMVFWSSLIPFTSPIVMLVRIPFGVPTWEILTSMALLIVSFIFFTWLSGKIYRIGILMYGKKVTWKELYKWLKY
;
A
#
# COMPACT_ATOMS: atom_id res chain seq x y z
N MET A 1 16.71 -20.48 -38.16
CA MET A 1 16.39 -20.04 -36.76
C MET A 1 16.02 -18.56 -36.79
N ASN A 2 14.94 -18.17 -36.15
CA ASN A 2 14.52 -16.76 -36.16
C ASN A 2 15.52 -15.91 -35.36
N LYS A 3 16.20 -14.95 -36.01
CA LYS A 3 17.25 -14.13 -35.42
C LYS A 3 16.77 -13.40 -34.17
N THR A 4 15.50 -13.01 -34.10
CA THR A 4 14.89 -12.37 -32.94
C THR A 4 14.88 -13.30 -31.70
N LEU A 5 14.60 -14.61 -31.89
CA LEU A 5 14.60 -15.59 -30.78
C LEU A 5 16.00 -15.80 -30.20
N ILE A 6 17.05 -15.72 -31.04
CA ILE A 6 18.44 -15.81 -30.55
C ILE A 6 18.76 -14.61 -29.64
N ILE A 7 18.32 -13.42 -30.04
CA ILE A 7 18.53 -12.19 -29.27
C ILE A 7 17.76 -12.27 -27.93
N ILE A 8 16.48 -12.70 -27.96
CA ILE A 8 15.69 -12.91 -26.75
C ILE A 8 16.39 -13.86 -25.79
N GLY A 9 16.85 -15.01 -26.28
CA GLY A 9 17.54 -16.01 -25.46
C GLY A 9 18.84 -15.48 -24.86
N ARG A 10 19.63 -14.71 -25.62
CA ARG A 10 20.86 -14.07 -25.15
C ARG A 10 20.56 -13.05 -24.06
N GLU A 11 19.63 -12.12 -24.30
CA GLU A 11 19.26 -11.08 -23.32
C GLU A 11 18.73 -11.69 -22.04
N PHE A 12 17.86 -12.69 -22.14
CA PHE A 12 17.34 -13.43 -21.00
C PHE A 12 18.45 -14.11 -20.19
N THR A 13 19.24 -14.97 -20.85
CA THR A 13 20.25 -15.78 -20.16
C THR A 13 21.33 -14.93 -19.52
N THR A 14 21.77 -13.86 -20.20
CA THR A 14 22.81 -12.96 -19.69
C THR A 14 22.34 -12.24 -18.43
N ARG A 15 21.06 -11.89 -18.32
CA ARG A 15 20.51 -11.16 -17.17
C ARG A 15 20.18 -12.08 -16.01
N VAL A 16 19.51 -13.21 -16.26
CA VAL A 16 19.13 -14.17 -15.20
C VAL A 16 20.36 -14.77 -14.51
N ARG A 17 21.47 -14.95 -15.22
CA ARG A 17 22.73 -15.45 -14.66
C ARG A 17 23.54 -14.41 -13.86
N LYS A 18 23.17 -13.11 -13.92
CA LYS A 18 23.87 -12.10 -13.11
C LYS A 18 23.59 -12.31 -11.63
N ARG A 19 24.63 -12.26 -10.81
CA ARG A 19 24.51 -12.36 -9.35
C ARG A 19 23.54 -11.32 -8.77
N SER A 20 23.56 -10.11 -9.32
CA SER A 20 22.62 -9.05 -8.91
C SER A 20 21.15 -9.41 -9.14
N PHE A 21 20.83 -10.15 -10.21
CA PHE A 21 19.46 -10.62 -10.44
C PHE A 21 19.05 -11.63 -9.37
N LEU A 22 19.89 -12.62 -9.08
CA LEU A 22 19.62 -13.65 -8.07
C LEU A 22 19.44 -13.02 -6.68
N VAL A 23 20.34 -12.10 -6.32
CA VAL A 23 20.26 -11.37 -5.05
C VAL A 23 18.97 -10.56 -4.95
N LEU A 24 18.65 -9.73 -5.94
CA LEU A 24 17.43 -8.93 -5.91
C LEU A 24 16.16 -9.80 -5.91
N THR A 25 16.15 -10.90 -6.66
CA THR A 25 14.99 -11.78 -6.77
C THR A 25 14.70 -12.55 -5.48
N LEU A 26 15.73 -12.95 -4.73
CA LEU A 26 15.59 -13.74 -3.50
C LEU A 26 15.64 -12.88 -2.24
N VAL A 27 16.58 -11.92 -2.18
CA VAL A 27 16.80 -11.14 -0.95
C VAL A 27 15.68 -10.12 -0.72
N VAL A 28 15.17 -9.47 -1.77
CA VAL A 28 14.12 -8.44 -1.61
C VAL A 28 12.83 -9.02 -1.01
N PRO A 29 12.26 -10.14 -1.49
CA PRO A 29 11.10 -10.75 -0.85
C PRO A 29 11.38 -11.22 0.59
N ILE A 30 12.57 -11.77 0.86
CA ILE A 30 12.96 -12.19 2.22
C ILE A 30 13.05 -10.99 3.16
N LEU A 31 13.66 -9.89 2.71
CA LEU A 31 13.73 -8.65 3.51
C LEU A 31 12.34 -8.06 3.75
N LEU A 32 11.47 -8.04 2.73
CA LEU A 32 10.09 -7.58 2.88
C LEU A 32 9.33 -8.47 3.87
N ALA A 33 9.48 -9.80 3.74
CA ALA A 33 8.88 -10.76 4.65
C ALA A 33 9.37 -10.57 6.09
N GLY A 34 10.69 -10.46 6.27
CA GLY A 34 11.31 -10.20 7.57
C GLY A 34 10.84 -8.88 8.18
N PHE A 35 10.71 -7.85 7.36
CA PHE A 35 10.20 -6.55 7.78
C PHE A 35 8.73 -6.63 8.21
N TYR A 36 7.87 -7.30 7.42
CA TYR A 36 6.47 -7.51 7.80
C TYR A 36 6.32 -8.39 9.04
N ALA A 37 7.12 -9.45 9.14
CA ALA A 37 7.14 -10.29 10.35
C ALA A 37 7.60 -9.51 11.58
N PHE A 38 8.59 -8.63 11.43
CA PHE A 38 9.04 -7.73 12.48
C PHE A 38 7.96 -6.72 12.88
N LEU A 39 7.29 -6.09 11.90
CA LEU A 39 6.17 -5.19 12.19
C LEU A 39 5.02 -5.93 12.89
N MET A 40 4.68 -7.13 12.43
CA MET A 40 3.63 -7.94 13.06
C MET A 40 4.02 -8.37 14.46
N TRP A 41 5.26 -8.77 14.67
CA TRP A 41 5.78 -9.06 16.02
C TRP A 41 5.74 -7.82 16.92
N MET A 42 6.09 -6.65 16.39
CA MET A 42 6.02 -5.39 17.12
C MET A 42 4.58 -5.01 17.48
N LEU A 43 3.62 -5.20 16.55
CA LEU A 43 2.20 -4.95 16.80
C LEU A 43 1.55 -5.95 17.76
N LEU A 44 2.02 -7.22 17.72
CA LEU A 44 1.52 -8.27 18.62
C LEU A 44 2.18 -8.20 20.00
N LYS A 45 3.35 -7.58 20.09
CA LYS A 45 4.01 -7.35 21.37
C LYS A 45 3.22 -6.25 22.09
N ASP A 46 2.51 -6.63 23.12
CA ASP A 46 1.89 -5.66 24.03
C ASP A 46 3.00 -4.73 24.56
N ASP A 47 2.71 -3.46 24.59
CA ASP A 47 3.64 -2.46 25.16
C ASP A 47 3.69 -2.73 26.69
N THR A 48 4.61 -3.63 27.08
CA THR A 48 4.76 -4.12 28.46
C THR A 48 5.48 -3.11 29.37
N GLN A 49 5.59 -1.86 28.94
CA GLN A 49 6.10 -0.84 29.85
C GLN A 49 5.02 -0.49 30.86
N ASP A 50 5.17 -1.01 32.07
CA ASP A 50 4.40 -0.57 33.22
C ASP A 50 4.67 0.92 33.45
N ARG A 51 3.74 1.76 33.00
CA ARG A 51 3.85 3.21 33.17
C ARG A 51 3.06 3.61 34.39
N LYS A 52 3.75 4.23 35.36
CA LYS A 52 3.10 4.84 36.49
C LYS A 52 2.69 6.26 36.12
N ILE A 53 1.41 6.52 36.25
CA ILE A 53 0.80 7.81 35.91
C ILE A 53 0.21 8.38 37.21
N ALA A 54 0.71 9.52 37.63
CA ALA A 54 0.17 10.22 38.76
C ALA A 54 -1.11 10.97 38.34
N VAL A 55 -2.15 10.88 39.17
CA VAL A 55 -3.42 11.57 38.95
C VAL A 55 -3.75 12.44 40.16
N ILE A 56 -3.85 13.72 39.91
CA ILE A 56 -4.35 14.69 40.94
C ILE A 56 -5.79 15.01 40.52
N ASN A 57 -6.71 14.57 41.36
CA ASN A 57 -8.12 14.77 41.13
C ASN A 57 -8.69 15.80 42.12
N GLN A 58 -9.01 16.97 41.58
CA GLN A 58 -9.67 18.05 42.36
C GLN A 58 -11.19 18.10 42.04
N SER A 59 -11.69 17.20 41.19
CA SER A 59 -13.06 17.17 40.74
C SER A 59 -13.96 16.27 41.61
N VAL A 60 -15.25 16.33 41.36
CA VAL A 60 -16.26 15.44 41.96
C VAL A 60 -16.25 14.02 41.39
N LEU A 61 -15.36 13.70 40.45
CA LEU A 61 -15.26 12.38 39.86
C LEU A 61 -14.52 11.42 40.80
N GLU A 62 -15.21 10.39 41.26
CA GLU A 62 -14.54 9.30 42.01
C GLU A 62 -13.79 8.40 41.03
N THR A 63 -12.49 8.15 41.26
CA THR A 63 -11.63 7.26 40.45
C THR A 63 -11.92 7.32 38.95
N PRO A 64 -11.59 8.45 38.27
CA PRO A 64 -11.99 8.68 36.88
C PRO A 64 -11.35 7.73 35.86
N PHE A 65 -10.25 7.05 36.21
CA PHE A 65 -9.57 6.12 35.33
C PHE A 65 -9.55 4.70 35.91
N GLU A 66 -9.94 3.76 35.12
CA GLU A 66 -9.70 2.33 35.33
C GLU A 66 -8.34 1.95 34.77
N GLN A 67 -7.79 0.81 35.22
CA GLN A 67 -6.50 0.34 34.72
C GLN A 67 -6.57 0.15 33.19
N ILE A 68 -5.66 0.80 32.48
CA ILE A 68 -5.59 0.76 31.01
C ILE A 68 -4.34 -0.01 30.62
N ASN A 69 -4.50 -1.19 30.03
CA ASN A 69 -3.39 -2.06 29.66
C ASN A 69 -2.39 -2.20 30.84
N ASN A 70 -1.12 -1.86 30.63
CA ASN A 70 -0.08 -1.87 31.67
C ASN A 70 0.14 -0.50 32.33
N ASN A 71 -0.79 0.44 32.19
CA ASN A 71 -0.68 1.76 32.83
C ASN A 71 -1.35 1.75 34.21
N THR A 72 -0.58 2.03 35.25
CA THR A 72 -1.06 2.13 36.64
C THR A 72 -1.32 3.58 36.98
N PHE A 73 -2.55 3.91 37.38
CA PHE A 73 -2.94 5.24 37.82
C PHE A 73 -2.84 5.33 39.34
N GLU A 74 -1.95 6.17 39.83
CA GLU A 74 -1.81 6.45 41.27
C GLU A 74 -2.44 7.80 41.60
N TYR A 75 -3.49 7.78 42.41
CA TYR A 75 -4.20 8.99 42.84
C TYR A 75 -3.49 9.66 44.02
N LEU A 76 -3.15 10.93 43.83
CA LEU A 76 -2.43 11.73 44.81
C LEU A 76 -3.34 12.79 45.40
N ASN A 77 -3.25 12.94 46.72
CA ASN A 77 -4.04 13.94 47.46
C ASN A 77 -3.35 15.31 47.54
N THR A 78 -2.11 15.43 47.07
CA THR A 78 -1.35 16.67 47.16
C THR A 78 -1.54 17.49 45.89
N PRO A 79 -2.10 18.71 45.93
CA PRO A 79 -2.19 19.58 44.77
C PRO A 79 -0.77 19.96 44.31
N VAL A 80 -0.48 19.72 43.04
CA VAL A 80 0.78 20.16 42.42
C VAL A 80 0.41 21.18 41.34
N ASP A 81 0.93 22.40 41.51
CA ASP A 81 0.74 23.46 40.55
C ASP A 81 1.54 23.21 39.25
N GLU A 82 1.18 23.87 38.20
CA GLU A 82 1.86 23.77 36.91
C GLU A 82 3.38 23.99 37.00
N SER A 83 3.80 24.93 37.82
CA SER A 83 5.22 25.23 38.10
C SER A 83 5.95 24.09 38.84
N GLY A 84 5.25 23.33 39.65
CA GLY A 84 5.81 22.20 40.42
C GLY A 84 5.76 20.86 39.70
N ALA A 85 5.00 20.74 38.60
CA ALA A 85 4.80 19.47 37.90
C ALA A 85 6.11 18.85 37.38
N SER A 86 7.04 19.68 36.90
CA SER A 86 8.32 19.22 36.36
C SER A 86 9.25 18.68 37.48
N GLU A 87 9.25 19.31 38.63
CA GLU A 87 10.06 18.88 39.74
C GLU A 87 9.47 17.63 40.39
N PHE A 88 8.15 17.58 40.52
CA PHE A 88 7.42 16.42 41.02
C PHE A 88 7.69 15.16 40.19
N LEU A 89 7.60 15.25 38.86
CA LEU A 89 7.88 14.13 37.94
C LEU A 89 9.32 13.64 38.02
N ARG A 90 10.30 14.52 38.25
CA ARG A 90 11.71 14.14 38.43
C ARG A 90 11.98 13.42 39.74
N GLN A 91 11.27 13.80 40.80
CA GLN A 91 11.52 13.25 42.15
C GLN A 91 10.87 11.88 42.34
N HIS A 92 9.78 11.55 41.63
CA HIS A 92 8.94 10.39 41.93
C HIS A 92 8.86 9.34 40.80
N ASP A 93 9.66 9.47 39.77
CA ASP A 93 9.75 8.50 38.66
C ASP A 93 8.38 8.15 38.01
N TYR A 94 7.50 9.15 37.86
CA TYR A 94 6.26 9.03 37.15
C TYR A 94 6.46 9.34 35.66
N TYR A 95 5.79 8.56 34.80
CA TYR A 95 5.78 8.79 33.34
C TYR A 95 5.04 10.07 32.96
N ALA A 96 3.90 10.31 33.61
CA ALA A 96 3.06 11.48 33.40
C ALA A 96 2.29 11.87 34.66
N LEU A 97 1.91 13.13 34.71
CA LEU A 97 1.03 13.70 35.74
C LEU A 97 -0.23 14.23 35.07
N ILE A 98 -1.39 13.74 35.49
CA ILE A 98 -2.70 14.20 35.01
C ILE A 98 -3.30 15.05 36.13
N SER A 99 -3.68 16.27 35.82
CA SER A 99 -4.41 17.14 36.77
C SER A 99 -5.84 17.32 36.29
N ILE A 100 -6.80 16.91 37.13
CA ILE A 100 -8.23 17.04 36.81
C ILE A 100 -8.75 18.22 37.67
N PRO A 101 -9.12 19.34 37.02
CA PRO A 101 -9.57 20.52 37.74
C PRO A 101 -10.98 20.36 38.32
N GLU A 102 -11.33 21.15 39.31
CA GLU A 102 -12.64 21.15 39.96
C GLU A 102 -13.78 21.45 38.99
N ASN A 103 -13.53 22.32 37.99
CA ASN A 103 -14.52 22.75 37.00
C ASN A 103 -14.59 21.88 35.77
N ILE A 104 -14.11 20.63 35.81
CA ILE A 104 -14.09 19.70 34.68
C ILE A 104 -15.45 19.45 34.04
N MET A 105 -16.51 19.61 34.82
CA MET A 105 -17.89 19.42 34.34
C MET A 105 -18.33 20.49 33.34
N ASP A 106 -17.80 21.70 33.46
CA ASP A 106 -18.13 22.86 32.63
C ASP A 106 -17.09 23.07 31.52
N HIS A 107 -15.81 22.82 31.85
CA HIS A 107 -14.67 22.92 30.96
C HIS A 107 -13.92 21.60 30.93
N PRO A 108 -14.26 20.67 30.01
CA PRO A 108 -13.69 19.32 29.95
C PRO A 108 -12.30 19.30 29.31
N GLU A 109 -11.37 20.09 29.85
CA GLU A 109 -9.96 20.12 29.47
C GLU A 109 -9.09 19.70 30.64
N ILE A 110 -8.19 18.75 30.39
CA ILE A 110 -7.22 18.28 31.38
C ILE A 110 -5.79 18.47 30.89
N PRO A 111 -4.92 19.11 31.65
CA PRO A 111 -3.51 19.14 31.35
C PRO A 111 -2.87 17.80 31.73
N VAL A 112 -2.02 17.31 30.83
CA VAL A 112 -1.17 16.13 31.05
C VAL A 112 0.28 16.56 30.91
N TYR A 113 1.03 16.50 32.02
CA TYR A 113 2.43 16.88 32.09
C TYR A 113 3.29 15.62 31.92
N SER A 114 4.27 15.63 31.03
CA SER A 114 5.22 14.53 30.82
C SER A 114 6.51 15.05 30.20
N PHE A 115 7.65 14.43 30.53
CA PHE A 115 8.91 14.74 29.85
C PHE A 115 9.00 14.15 28.45
N SER A 116 8.23 13.10 28.19
CA SER A 116 8.16 12.44 26.87
C SER A 116 6.83 12.76 26.19
N GLN A 117 6.79 12.69 24.87
CA GLN A 117 5.54 12.85 24.15
C GLN A 117 4.58 11.73 24.52
N VAL A 118 3.40 12.07 25.02
CA VAL A 118 2.36 11.11 25.41
C VAL A 118 1.83 10.43 24.14
N PRO A 119 1.83 9.07 24.06
CA PRO A 119 1.30 8.34 22.93
C PRO A 119 -0.16 8.71 22.63
N MET A 120 -0.49 8.78 21.33
CA MET A 120 -1.84 9.15 20.88
C MET A 120 -2.91 8.20 21.42
N GLU A 121 -2.58 6.92 21.53
CA GLU A 121 -3.46 5.88 22.07
C GLU A 121 -3.82 6.15 23.52
N LEU A 122 -2.82 6.37 24.38
CA LEU A 122 -3.03 6.70 25.80
C LEU A 122 -3.85 8.00 25.96
N LYS A 123 -3.55 9.02 25.14
CA LYS A 123 -4.30 10.28 25.14
C LYS A 123 -5.79 10.07 24.79
N ASN A 124 -6.05 9.29 23.74
CA ASN A 124 -7.42 9.01 23.30
C ASN A 124 -8.19 8.19 24.34
N GLU A 125 -7.52 7.26 24.99
CA GLU A 125 -8.13 6.40 25.99
C GLU A 125 -8.46 7.17 27.28
N ILE A 126 -7.54 8.00 27.77
CA ILE A 126 -7.80 8.93 28.89
C ILE A 126 -9.01 9.83 28.55
N ALA A 127 -9.04 10.39 27.34
CA ALA A 127 -10.14 11.25 26.91
C ALA A 127 -11.46 10.50 26.82
N ALA A 128 -11.46 9.25 26.35
CA ALA A 128 -12.66 8.42 26.23
C ALA A 128 -13.25 8.04 27.58
N GLN A 129 -12.40 7.61 28.53
CA GLN A 129 -12.84 7.25 29.89
C GLN A 129 -13.39 8.48 30.65
N LEU A 130 -12.68 9.59 30.56
CA LEU A 130 -13.12 10.83 31.20
C LEU A 130 -14.46 11.32 30.61
N ARG A 131 -14.59 11.31 29.29
CA ARG A 131 -15.83 11.66 28.62
C ARG A 131 -16.98 10.80 29.12
N LYS A 132 -16.80 9.47 29.15
CA LYS A 132 -17.82 8.53 29.60
C LYS A 132 -18.27 8.85 31.03
N LYS A 133 -17.33 9.05 31.96
CA LYS A 133 -17.63 9.39 33.37
C LYS A 133 -18.38 10.72 33.50
N ILE A 134 -17.97 11.75 32.76
CA ILE A 134 -18.65 13.06 32.74
C ILE A 134 -20.08 12.93 32.19
N GLU A 135 -20.23 12.19 31.09
CA GLU A 135 -21.54 11.93 30.46
C GLU A 135 -22.46 11.16 31.42
N ASP A 136 -21.95 10.13 32.10
CA ASP A 136 -22.73 9.34 33.08
C ASP A 136 -23.21 10.20 34.24
N ILE A 137 -22.37 11.09 34.78
CA ILE A 137 -22.77 11.99 35.86
C ILE A 137 -23.77 13.04 35.39
N LYS A 138 -23.55 13.66 34.22
CA LYS A 138 -24.52 14.62 33.65
C LYS A 138 -25.85 13.94 33.37
N ARG A 139 -25.82 12.70 32.89
CA ARG A 139 -27.00 11.90 32.66
C ARG A 139 -27.72 11.56 33.94
N ALA A 140 -27.04 11.10 34.97
CA ALA A 140 -27.59 10.82 36.29
C ALA A 140 -28.23 12.06 36.91
N LYS A 141 -27.65 13.24 36.76
CA LYS A 141 -28.18 14.51 37.24
C LYS A 141 -29.47 14.86 36.50
N VAL A 142 -29.52 14.73 35.16
CA VAL A 142 -30.73 14.99 34.38
C VAL A 142 -31.86 14.01 34.76
N ILE A 143 -31.53 12.73 34.98
CA ILE A 143 -32.50 11.72 35.42
C ILE A 143 -33.06 12.06 36.80
N ALA A 144 -32.20 12.47 37.74
CA ALA A 144 -32.60 12.82 39.09
C ALA A 144 -33.46 14.11 39.16
N GLU A 145 -33.18 15.05 38.26
CA GLU A 145 -33.98 16.31 38.16
C GLU A 145 -35.27 16.14 37.34
N SER A 146 -35.35 15.09 36.51
CA SER A 146 -36.56 14.79 35.72
C SER A 146 -37.57 13.99 36.54
N GLN A 147 -38.83 14.40 36.52
CA GLN A 147 -39.93 13.64 37.12
C GLN A 147 -40.56 12.62 36.18
N VAL A 148 -39.79 12.18 35.14
CA VAL A 148 -40.26 11.23 34.13
C VAL A 148 -39.94 9.80 34.59
N PRO A 149 -40.96 8.94 34.81
CA PRO A 149 -40.74 7.54 35.15
C PRO A 149 -39.99 6.85 34.01
N ASP A 150 -39.05 5.95 34.32
CA ASP A 150 -38.32 5.11 33.38
C ASP A 150 -37.44 5.88 32.37
N LEU A 151 -37.05 7.14 32.68
CA LEU A 151 -36.21 7.94 31.80
C LEU A 151 -34.83 7.28 31.57
N GLU A 152 -34.30 6.58 32.57
CA GLU A 152 -33.03 5.85 32.47
C GLU A 152 -33.13 4.71 31.47
N GLU A 153 -34.21 3.95 31.46
CA GLU A 153 -34.47 2.86 30.50
C GLU A 153 -34.66 3.42 29.09
N GLN A 154 -35.41 4.51 28.97
CA GLN A 154 -35.63 5.22 27.71
C GLN A 154 -34.32 5.79 27.14
N LEU A 155 -33.48 6.41 27.95
CA LEU A 155 -32.18 6.93 27.55
C LEU A 155 -31.18 5.81 27.20
N SER A 156 -31.20 4.68 27.91
CA SER A 156 -30.37 3.52 27.57
C SER A 156 -30.82 2.85 26.27
N ALA A 157 -32.11 2.78 26.01
CA ALA A 157 -32.67 2.27 24.74
C ALA A 157 -32.29 3.15 23.52
N THR A 158 -32.00 4.44 23.72
CA THR A 158 -31.53 5.33 22.65
C THR A 158 -30.05 5.17 22.31
N GLN A 159 -29.24 4.55 23.17
CA GLN A 159 -27.83 4.22 22.87
C GLN A 159 -27.77 2.94 22.05
N THR A 160 -28.06 3.06 20.77
CA THR A 160 -27.87 1.95 19.84
C THR A 160 -26.45 2.03 19.25
N PRO A 161 -25.57 1.05 19.49
CA PRO A 161 -24.29 1.00 18.78
C PRO A 161 -24.58 0.79 17.29
N VAL A 162 -24.39 1.81 16.48
CA VAL A 162 -24.54 1.73 15.04
C VAL A 162 -23.30 1.08 14.46
N LEU A 163 -23.37 -0.20 14.14
CA LEU A 163 -22.36 -0.90 13.36
C LEU A 163 -22.62 -0.63 11.88
N VAL A 164 -21.82 0.22 11.28
CA VAL A 164 -21.84 0.44 9.83
C VAL A 164 -21.14 -0.71 9.14
N ARG A 165 -21.89 -1.64 8.57
CA ARG A 165 -21.36 -2.68 7.69
C ARG A 165 -21.34 -2.17 6.26
N THR A 166 -20.17 -2.16 5.63
CA THR A 166 -20.04 -1.83 4.22
C THR A 166 -20.27 -3.09 3.39
N LEU A 167 -21.45 -3.18 2.77
CA LEU A 167 -21.79 -4.29 1.88
C LEU A 167 -21.65 -3.82 0.44
N LYS A 168 -20.79 -4.49 -0.31
CA LYS A 168 -20.67 -4.27 -1.74
C LYS A 168 -21.64 -5.17 -2.48
N ILE A 169 -22.50 -4.58 -3.30
CA ILE A 169 -23.40 -5.33 -4.19
C ILE A 169 -22.58 -5.71 -5.44
N THR A 170 -22.46 -7.01 -5.69
CA THR A 170 -21.82 -7.53 -6.89
C THR A 170 -22.77 -7.45 -8.09
N ASP A 171 -22.24 -7.54 -9.32
CA ASP A 171 -23.07 -7.55 -10.55
C ASP A 171 -24.10 -8.69 -10.56
N SER A 172 -23.90 -9.74 -9.77
CA SER A 172 -24.86 -10.83 -9.55
C SER A 172 -25.96 -10.50 -8.52
N GLY A 173 -25.95 -9.30 -7.92
CA GLY A 173 -26.92 -8.88 -6.89
C GLY A 173 -26.62 -9.41 -5.49
N GLU A 174 -25.54 -10.15 -5.29
CA GLU A 174 -25.12 -10.61 -3.97
C GLU A 174 -24.39 -9.51 -3.21
N ALA A 175 -24.78 -9.27 -1.96
CA ALA A 175 -24.10 -8.35 -1.07
C ALA A 175 -22.94 -9.06 -0.39
N LYS A 176 -21.70 -8.66 -0.67
CA LYS A 176 -20.50 -9.16 0.02
C LYS A 176 -19.91 -8.09 0.93
N GLU A 177 -19.57 -8.47 2.14
CA GLU A 177 -18.88 -7.58 3.07
C GLU A 177 -17.47 -7.28 2.53
N SER A 178 -17.13 -6.01 2.40
CA SER A 178 -15.85 -5.55 1.83
C SER A 178 -15.20 -4.54 2.76
N SER A 179 -13.95 -4.78 3.10
CA SER A 179 -13.16 -3.82 3.88
C SER A 179 -12.40 -2.88 2.93
N SER A 180 -12.78 -1.61 2.96
CA SER A 180 -12.12 -0.56 2.18
C SER A 180 -10.64 -0.41 2.57
N GLU A 181 -10.30 -0.63 3.84
CA GLU A 181 -8.92 -0.53 4.34
C GLU A 181 -8.03 -1.63 3.74
N VAL A 182 -8.51 -2.88 3.69
CA VAL A 182 -7.78 -4.01 3.11
C VAL A 182 -7.65 -3.84 1.60
N ALA A 183 -8.72 -3.41 0.92
CA ALA A 183 -8.69 -3.12 -0.51
C ALA A 183 -7.65 -2.02 -0.83
N SER A 184 -7.62 -0.96 -0.03
CA SER A 184 -6.64 0.13 -0.14
C SER A 184 -5.20 -0.37 0.00
N ALA A 185 -4.94 -1.20 1.01
CA ALA A 185 -3.61 -1.75 1.25
C ALA A 185 -3.14 -2.64 0.09
N ILE A 186 -3.98 -3.56 -0.38
CA ILE A 186 -3.66 -4.45 -1.51
C ILE A 186 -3.43 -3.64 -2.79
N GLY A 187 -4.31 -2.68 -3.07
CA GLY A 187 -4.21 -1.83 -4.26
C GLY A 187 -2.93 -1.00 -4.24
N LEU A 188 -2.61 -0.36 -3.13
CA LEU A 188 -1.41 0.47 -3.00
C LEU A 188 -0.13 -0.35 -3.14
N ILE A 189 -0.03 -1.48 -2.42
CA ILE A 189 1.14 -2.38 -2.51
C ILE A 189 1.31 -2.86 -3.94
N GLY A 190 0.23 -3.31 -4.60
CA GLY A 190 0.26 -3.73 -6.00
C GLY A 190 0.69 -2.59 -6.94
N GLY A 191 0.15 -1.39 -6.75
CA GLY A 191 0.51 -0.19 -7.51
C GLY A 191 1.96 0.24 -7.33
N MET A 192 2.52 0.13 -6.12
CA MET A 192 3.93 0.38 -5.86
C MET A 192 4.83 -0.67 -6.54
N ILE A 193 4.48 -1.94 -6.40
CA ILE A 193 5.27 -3.04 -7.01
C ILE A 193 5.29 -2.88 -8.53
N ILE A 194 4.15 -2.62 -9.18
CA ILE A 194 4.10 -2.47 -10.63
C ILE A 194 4.85 -1.22 -11.11
N TYR A 195 4.79 -0.11 -10.36
CA TYR A 195 5.60 1.08 -10.61
C TYR A 195 7.09 0.74 -10.63
N PHE A 196 7.60 0.08 -9.58
CA PHE A 196 9.00 -0.32 -9.50
C PHE A 196 9.38 -1.29 -10.60
N PHE A 197 8.54 -2.25 -10.93
CA PHE A 197 8.82 -3.22 -11.98
C PHE A 197 8.91 -2.54 -13.35
N ILE A 198 7.93 -1.72 -13.72
CA ILE A 198 7.94 -0.99 -14.99
C ILE A 198 9.19 -0.11 -15.07
N PHE A 199 9.45 0.70 -14.05
CA PHE A 199 10.58 1.61 -14.03
C PHE A 199 11.92 0.87 -14.12
N MET A 200 12.10 -0.18 -13.30
CA MET A 200 13.35 -0.94 -13.24
C MET A 200 13.64 -1.66 -14.56
N TYR A 201 12.66 -2.38 -15.11
CA TYR A 201 12.87 -3.15 -16.32
C TYR A 201 12.93 -2.29 -17.58
N ALA A 202 12.13 -1.24 -17.69
CA ALA A 202 12.23 -0.30 -18.79
C ALA A 202 13.57 0.43 -18.79
N SER A 203 14.08 0.83 -17.62
CA SER A 203 15.42 1.41 -17.47
C SER A 203 16.54 0.44 -17.85
N GLN A 204 16.37 -0.86 -17.64
CA GLN A 204 17.35 -1.87 -18.06
C GLN A 204 17.42 -1.99 -19.59
N VAL A 205 16.30 -1.89 -20.30
CA VAL A 205 16.31 -1.87 -21.79
C VAL A 205 17.13 -0.67 -22.27
N MET A 206 16.85 0.48 -21.67
CA MET A 206 17.54 1.71 -21.98
C MET A 206 19.06 1.60 -21.78
N LYS A 207 19.50 1.15 -20.59
CA LYS A 207 20.95 0.94 -20.30
C LYS A 207 21.59 0.01 -21.32
N GLY A 208 20.93 -1.09 -21.68
CA GLY A 208 21.43 -2.01 -22.65
C GLY A 208 21.57 -1.41 -24.07
N VAL A 209 20.69 -0.46 -24.47
CA VAL A 209 20.82 0.26 -25.75
C VAL A 209 22.02 1.19 -25.73
N ILE A 210 22.26 1.89 -24.61
CA ILE A 210 23.41 2.78 -24.45
C ILE A 210 24.72 2.00 -24.50
N GLU A 211 24.85 0.92 -23.71
CA GLU A 211 26.05 0.08 -23.67
C GLU A 211 26.45 -0.42 -25.07
N GLU A 212 25.49 -0.83 -25.87
CA GLU A 212 25.74 -1.32 -27.22
C GLU A 212 26.12 -0.20 -28.19
N LYS A 213 25.52 0.99 -28.05
CA LYS A 213 25.88 2.18 -28.85
C LYS A 213 27.30 2.65 -28.50
N THR A 214 27.63 2.76 -27.23
CA THR A 214 28.93 3.22 -26.75
C THR A 214 30.07 2.25 -27.14
N ASN A 215 29.80 0.95 -27.07
CA ASN A 215 30.78 -0.09 -27.42
C ASN A 215 30.84 -0.38 -28.93
N ARG A 216 30.12 0.36 -29.78
CA ARG A 216 30.05 0.17 -31.25
C ARG A 216 29.62 -1.24 -31.68
N ILE A 217 29.07 -2.04 -30.78
CA ILE A 217 28.58 -3.40 -31.06
C ILE A 217 27.50 -3.36 -32.15
N ILE A 218 26.77 -2.26 -32.21
CA ILE A 218 25.69 -2.04 -33.16
C ILE A 218 26.15 -2.04 -34.61
N GLU A 219 27.35 -1.51 -34.91
CA GLU A 219 27.92 -1.48 -36.28
C GLU A 219 28.04 -2.90 -36.86
N VAL A 220 28.46 -3.86 -36.00
CA VAL A 220 28.58 -5.27 -36.37
C VAL A 220 27.21 -5.96 -36.45
N LEU A 221 26.29 -5.63 -35.54
CA LEU A 221 24.98 -6.27 -35.47
C LEU A 221 24.03 -5.85 -36.60
N VAL A 222 24.07 -4.57 -36.99
CA VAL A 222 23.19 -4.03 -38.06
C VAL A 222 23.50 -4.66 -39.42
N SER A 223 24.74 -5.11 -39.67
CA SER A 223 25.07 -5.86 -40.85
C SER A 223 24.37 -7.24 -40.93
N SER A 224 23.98 -7.80 -39.79
CA SER A 224 23.45 -9.16 -39.68
C SER A 224 21.95 -9.22 -39.33
N VAL A 225 21.38 -8.20 -38.63
CA VAL A 225 20.00 -8.19 -38.12
C VAL A 225 19.35 -6.84 -38.38
N LYS A 226 18.07 -6.82 -38.72
CA LYS A 226 17.32 -5.56 -38.87
C LYS A 226 17.22 -4.85 -37.52
N PRO A 227 17.46 -3.51 -37.42
CA PRO A 227 17.42 -2.76 -36.19
C PRO A 227 16.14 -2.96 -35.37
N PHE A 228 14.97 -3.01 -36.02
CA PHE A 228 13.70 -3.26 -35.36
C PHE A 228 13.63 -4.65 -34.68
N GLN A 229 14.11 -5.69 -35.36
CA GLN A 229 14.14 -7.05 -34.83
C GLN A 229 15.09 -7.15 -33.63
N PHE A 230 16.17 -6.38 -33.64
CA PHE A 230 17.12 -6.30 -32.54
C PHE A 230 16.49 -5.63 -31.33
N LEU A 231 15.88 -4.45 -31.49
CA LEU A 231 15.16 -3.74 -30.44
C LEU A 231 14.03 -4.59 -29.83
N LEU A 232 13.20 -5.19 -30.68
CA LEU A 232 12.10 -6.05 -30.23
C LEU A 232 12.62 -7.26 -29.45
N GLY A 233 13.69 -7.90 -29.93
CA GLY A 233 14.33 -9.02 -29.23
C GLY A 233 14.84 -8.64 -27.84
N LYS A 234 15.40 -7.45 -27.71
CA LYS A 234 15.87 -6.90 -26.42
C LYS A 234 14.70 -6.63 -25.47
N ILE A 235 13.66 -5.93 -25.94
CA ILE A 235 12.47 -5.61 -25.13
C ILE A 235 11.82 -6.91 -24.64
N ILE A 236 11.57 -7.89 -25.53
CA ILE A 236 10.97 -9.16 -25.14
C ILE A 236 11.89 -9.98 -24.21
N GLY A 237 13.20 -9.98 -24.47
CA GLY A 237 14.16 -10.67 -23.60
C GLY A 237 14.17 -10.15 -22.17
N VAL A 238 14.13 -8.84 -21.99
CA VAL A 238 14.04 -8.21 -20.65
C VAL A 238 12.65 -8.44 -20.01
N ALA A 239 11.57 -8.40 -20.80
CA ALA A 239 10.23 -8.77 -20.34
C ALA A 239 10.20 -10.19 -19.74
N ALA A 240 10.84 -11.14 -20.41
CA ALA A 240 10.90 -12.53 -19.94
C ALA A 240 11.64 -12.64 -18.58
N VAL A 241 12.68 -11.83 -18.37
CA VAL A 241 13.37 -11.76 -17.06
C VAL A 241 12.40 -11.26 -15.97
N GLY A 242 11.67 -10.18 -16.26
CA GLY A 242 10.67 -9.62 -15.33
C GLY A 242 9.54 -10.61 -15.02
N LEU A 243 9.10 -11.36 -16.02
CA LEU A 243 8.10 -12.43 -15.84
C LEU A 243 8.59 -13.54 -14.90
N VAL A 244 9.82 -14.00 -15.08
CA VAL A 244 10.41 -15.02 -14.20
C VAL A 244 10.52 -14.49 -12.78
N GLN A 245 10.97 -13.26 -12.60
CA GLN A 245 11.02 -12.65 -11.27
C GLN A 245 9.64 -12.53 -10.64
N PHE A 246 8.63 -12.10 -11.38
CA PHE A 246 7.24 -12.04 -10.92
C PHE A 246 6.74 -13.41 -10.45
N LEU A 247 6.94 -14.46 -11.25
CA LEU A 247 6.53 -15.82 -10.87
C LEU A 247 7.21 -16.31 -9.60
N ILE A 248 8.52 -16.04 -9.46
CA ILE A 248 9.26 -16.36 -8.23
C ILE A 248 8.65 -15.61 -7.03
N TRP A 249 8.31 -14.33 -7.18
CA TRP A 249 7.71 -13.54 -6.11
C TRP A 249 6.31 -14.00 -5.74
N VAL A 250 5.50 -14.44 -6.71
CA VAL A 250 4.18 -15.05 -6.45
C VAL A 250 4.33 -16.34 -5.64
N VAL A 251 5.21 -17.24 -6.07
CA VAL A 251 5.47 -18.49 -5.33
C VAL A 251 5.98 -18.20 -3.93
N PHE A 252 6.92 -17.26 -3.80
CA PHE A 252 7.45 -16.86 -2.50
C PHE A 252 6.37 -16.26 -1.60
N GLY A 253 5.50 -15.41 -2.14
CA GLY A 253 4.37 -14.82 -1.42
C GLY A 253 3.39 -15.89 -0.91
N LEU A 254 3.07 -16.90 -1.72
CA LEU A 254 2.23 -18.02 -1.30
C LEU A 254 2.87 -18.83 -0.16
N VAL A 255 4.16 -19.13 -0.27
CA VAL A 255 4.91 -19.81 0.80
C VAL A 255 4.90 -18.97 2.08
N LEU A 256 5.05 -17.65 1.95
CA LEU A 256 5.05 -16.72 3.07
C LEU A 256 3.71 -16.69 3.80
N ILE A 257 2.60 -16.67 3.05
CA ILE A 257 1.24 -16.75 3.62
C ILE A 257 1.09 -18.05 4.44
N LEU A 258 1.53 -19.19 3.89
CA LEU A 258 1.48 -20.46 4.60
C LEU A 258 2.33 -20.44 5.89
N VAL A 259 3.53 -19.89 5.84
CA VAL A 259 4.41 -19.74 7.00
C VAL A 259 3.77 -18.83 8.05
N MET A 260 3.26 -17.68 7.63
CA MET A 260 2.58 -16.72 8.51
C MET A 260 1.38 -17.37 9.21
N GLN A 261 0.55 -18.11 8.47
CA GLN A 261 -0.59 -18.82 9.04
C GLN A 261 -0.13 -19.85 10.10
N THR A 262 0.91 -20.64 9.81
CA THR A 262 1.37 -21.70 10.71
C THR A 262 2.02 -21.14 11.99
N PHE A 263 2.80 -20.07 11.90
CA PHE A 263 3.60 -19.57 13.03
C PHE A 263 2.92 -18.45 13.82
N PHE A 264 2.14 -17.58 13.17
CA PHE A 264 1.55 -16.40 13.82
C PHE A 264 0.05 -16.57 14.13
N LEU A 265 -0.62 -17.51 13.45
CA LEU A 265 -2.05 -17.78 13.61
C LEU A 265 -2.32 -19.28 13.83
N PRO A 266 -1.59 -19.94 14.75
CA PRO A 266 -1.78 -21.39 14.97
C PRO A 266 -3.19 -21.65 15.49
N GLY A 267 -3.93 -22.53 14.81
CA GLY A 267 -5.29 -22.93 15.21
C GLY A 267 -6.41 -22.03 14.69
N ILE A 268 -6.09 -20.95 13.97
CA ILE A 268 -7.12 -20.10 13.33
C ILE A 268 -7.41 -20.65 11.94
N ASP A 269 -8.63 -21.16 11.76
CA ASP A 269 -9.14 -21.57 10.45
C ASP A 269 -9.69 -20.33 9.71
N LEU A 270 -8.93 -19.87 8.71
CA LEU A 270 -9.31 -18.74 7.88
C LEU A 270 -10.57 -18.98 7.05
N GLU A 271 -10.86 -20.26 6.69
CA GLU A 271 -12.12 -20.61 6.01
C GLU A 271 -13.31 -20.54 6.97
N ALA A 272 -13.13 -21.00 8.21
CA ALA A 272 -14.15 -20.88 9.24
C ALA A 272 -14.45 -19.41 9.56
N LEU A 273 -13.42 -18.57 9.66
CA LEU A 273 -13.57 -17.10 9.85
C LEU A 273 -14.31 -16.44 8.69
N ARG A 274 -14.00 -16.82 7.47
CA ARG A 274 -14.68 -16.30 6.27
C ARG A 274 -16.15 -16.69 6.23
N ASN A 275 -16.45 -17.93 6.59
CA ASN A 275 -17.82 -18.45 6.61
C ASN A 275 -18.64 -17.87 7.77
N ALA A 276 -18.00 -17.62 8.91
CA ALA A 276 -18.62 -17.02 10.08
C ALA A 276 -19.05 -15.56 9.86
N GLY A 277 -18.32 -14.81 9.05
CA GLY A 277 -18.71 -13.45 8.69
C GLY A 277 -19.98 -13.35 7.86
N ASN A 278 -20.37 -14.43 7.19
CA ASN A 278 -21.64 -14.52 6.44
C ASN A 278 -22.84 -14.89 7.33
N LEU A 279 -22.60 -15.29 8.57
CA LEU A 279 -23.67 -15.62 9.54
C LEU A 279 -23.89 -14.42 10.47
N ALA A 280 -25.09 -13.90 10.52
CA ALA A 280 -25.51 -12.74 11.30
C ALA A 280 -25.45 -12.88 12.84
N GLY A 281 -24.66 -13.78 13.37
CA GLY A 281 -24.53 -14.05 14.79
C GLY A 281 -23.09 -14.12 15.21
N GLY A 282 -22.64 -13.16 16.00
CA GLY A 282 -21.42 -13.11 16.81
C GLY A 282 -20.17 -13.86 16.33
N LEU A 283 -19.03 -13.44 16.78
CA LEU A 283 -17.76 -14.14 16.54
C LEU A 283 -17.88 -15.60 17.06
N PRO A 284 -17.67 -16.61 16.24
CA PRO A 284 -17.64 -17.98 16.73
C PRO A 284 -16.49 -18.16 17.72
N ASP A 285 -16.74 -18.96 18.74
CA ASP A 285 -15.71 -19.38 19.68
C ASP A 285 -14.73 -20.31 18.93
N ILE A 286 -13.75 -19.70 18.24
CA ILE A 286 -12.77 -20.43 17.43
C ILE A 286 -11.65 -20.84 18.37
N ALA A 287 -11.41 -22.15 18.48
CA ALA A 287 -10.31 -22.70 19.25
C ALA A 287 -8.99 -22.04 18.81
N GLY A 288 -8.29 -21.41 19.75
CA GLY A 288 -7.02 -20.70 19.50
C GLY A 288 -7.08 -19.17 19.61
N THR A 289 -8.28 -18.57 19.76
CA THR A 289 -8.44 -17.10 19.83
C THR A 289 -8.33 -16.52 21.23
N GLY A 290 -8.24 -17.36 22.27
CA GLY A 290 -8.29 -16.94 23.68
C GLY A 290 -7.27 -15.88 24.12
N ASN A 291 -6.21 -15.63 23.33
CA ASN A 291 -5.16 -14.67 23.62
C ASN A 291 -5.14 -13.43 22.70
N LEU A 292 -6.11 -13.33 21.78
CA LEU A 292 -6.17 -12.20 20.85
C LEU A 292 -7.22 -11.19 21.30
N SER A 293 -6.84 -9.92 21.34
CA SER A 293 -7.81 -8.84 21.61
C SER A 293 -8.90 -8.83 20.52
N ALA A 294 -10.11 -8.39 20.86
CA ALA A 294 -11.23 -8.30 19.92
C ALA A 294 -10.88 -7.47 18.67
N GLU A 295 -10.05 -6.45 18.81
CA GLU A 295 -9.59 -5.60 17.72
C GLU A 295 -8.69 -6.35 16.73
N LYS A 296 -7.73 -7.15 17.24
CA LYS A 296 -6.85 -8.00 16.42
C LYS A 296 -7.67 -9.04 15.65
N MET A 297 -8.68 -9.63 16.28
CA MET A 297 -9.58 -10.58 15.65
C MET A 297 -10.40 -9.93 14.52
N GLN A 298 -10.89 -8.71 14.70
CA GLN A 298 -11.59 -7.97 13.64
C GLN A 298 -10.71 -7.71 12.43
N ILE A 299 -9.43 -7.38 12.63
CA ILE A 299 -8.48 -7.17 11.53
C ILE A 299 -8.27 -8.48 10.74
N ILE A 300 -8.04 -9.60 11.44
CA ILE A 300 -7.87 -10.91 10.80
C ILE A 300 -9.12 -11.28 10.00
N GLN A 301 -10.29 -11.08 10.56
CA GLN A 301 -11.57 -11.35 9.92
C GLN A 301 -11.76 -10.48 8.66
N LYS A 302 -11.49 -9.18 8.74
CA LYS A 302 -11.53 -8.26 7.58
C LYS A 302 -10.61 -8.73 6.45
N VAL A 303 -9.40 -9.17 6.79
CA VAL A 303 -8.44 -9.71 5.83
C VAL A 303 -8.96 -11.00 5.21
N ALA A 304 -9.43 -11.96 6.02
CA ALA A 304 -9.94 -13.26 5.56
C ALA A 304 -11.15 -13.12 4.62
N MET A 305 -12.04 -12.16 4.88
CA MET A 305 -13.20 -11.89 4.04
C MET A 305 -12.83 -11.22 2.71
N THR A 306 -11.80 -10.37 2.70
CA THR A 306 -11.40 -9.62 1.49
C THR A 306 -10.57 -10.48 0.54
N ILE A 307 -9.80 -11.44 1.06
CA ILE A 307 -8.90 -12.30 0.28
C ILE A 307 -9.64 -13.58 -0.14
N ASP A 308 -10.44 -13.49 -1.21
CA ASP A 308 -11.03 -14.65 -1.88
C ASP A 308 -10.04 -15.21 -2.94
N PRO A 309 -9.92 -16.55 -3.11
CA PRO A 309 -9.10 -17.14 -4.17
C PRO A 309 -9.38 -16.61 -5.58
N ILE A 310 -10.66 -16.37 -5.90
CA ILE A 310 -11.04 -15.76 -7.19
C ILE A 310 -10.51 -14.33 -7.33
N PHE A 311 -10.56 -13.56 -6.24
CA PHE A 311 -10.00 -12.21 -6.20
C PHE A 311 -8.49 -12.24 -6.42
N ILE A 312 -7.75 -13.14 -5.75
CA ILE A 312 -6.30 -13.29 -5.91
C ILE A 312 -5.95 -13.58 -7.37
N ILE A 313 -6.65 -14.54 -8.00
CA ILE A 313 -6.40 -14.91 -9.39
C ILE A 313 -6.67 -13.72 -10.33
N LYS A 314 -7.79 -13.02 -10.16
CA LYS A 314 -8.12 -11.83 -10.94
C LYS A 314 -7.08 -10.73 -10.77
N PHE A 315 -6.66 -10.47 -9.53
CA PHE A 315 -5.66 -9.45 -9.21
C PHE A 315 -4.30 -9.78 -9.81
N LEU A 316 -3.81 -11.02 -9.66
CA LEU A 316 -2.54 -11.47 -10.23
C LEU A 316 -2.56 -11.49 -11.76
N ALA A 317 -3.66 -11.91 -12.38
CA ALA A 317 -3.82 -11.88 -13.84
C ALA A 317 -3.81 -10.43 -14.35
N SER A 318 -4.50 -9.52 -13.67
CA SER A 318 -4.50 -8.09 -14.01
C SER A 318 -3.11 -7.48 -13.79
N PHE A 319 -2.44 -7.80 -12.68
CA PHE A 319 -1.08 -7.37 -12.42
C PHE A 319 -0.14 -7.79 -13.55
N LEU A 320 -0.19 -9.06 -13.95
CA LEU A 320 0.63 -9.60 -15.02
C LEU A 320 0.39 -8.87 -16.35
N PHE A 321 -0.87 -8.64 -16.69
CA PHE A 321 -1.25 -7.93 -17.90
C PHE A 321 -0.76 -6.48 -17.91
N TYR A 322 -1.06 -5.73 -16.84
CA TYR A 322 -0.65 -4.33 -16.72
C TYR A 322 0.87 -4.17 -16.58
N PHE A 323 1.54 -5.13 -15.96
CA PHE A 323 3.01 -5.16 -15.95
C PHE A 323 3.58 -5.32 -17.35
N ILE A 324 3.13 -6.33 -18.10
CA ILE A 324 3.64 -6.57 -19.47
C ILE A 324 3.31 -5.38 -20.37
N GLY A 325 2.05 -4.93 -20.41
CA GLY A 325 1.61 -3.84 -21.26
C GLY A 325 2.28 -2.51 -20.91
N GLY A 326 2.34 -2.17 -19.64
CA GLY A 326 3.02 -0.97 -19.14
C GLY A 326 4.51 -1.02 -19.39
N TYR A 327 5.15 -2.16 -19.11
CA TYR A 327 6.56 -2.35 -19.40
C TYR A 327 6.86 -2.19 -20.91
N LEU A 328 6.07 -2.83 -21.81
CA LEU A 328 6.27 -2.71 -23.26
C LEU A 328 6.12 -1.27 -23.73
N LEU A 329 5.15 -0.53 -23.21
CA LEU A 329 4.94 0.88 -23.49
C LEU A 329 6.17 1.72 -23.08
N TYR A 330 6.57 1.63 -21.81
CA TYR A 330 7.66 2.43 -21.28
C TYR A 330 9.03 2.00 -21.82
N ALA A 331 9.28 0.69 -22.00
CA ALA A 331 10.52 0.19 -22.58
C ALA A 331 10.69 0.68 -24.03
N SER A 332 9.62 0.75 -24.83
CA SER A 332 9.69 1.28 -26.18
C SER A 332 10.00 2.78 -26.18
N LEU A 333 9.38 3.55 -25.29
CA LEU A 333 9.66 4.99 -25.15
C LEU A 333 11.09 5.26 -24.70
N PHE A 334 11.56 4.55 -23.68
CA PHE A 334 12.93 4.68 -23.20
C PHE A 334 13.97 4.26 -24.24
N ALA A 335 13.66 3.25 -25.04
CA ALA A 335 14.56 2.84 -26.12
C ALA A 335 14.62 3.87 -27.25
N ALA A 336 13.51 4.51 -27.62
CA ALA A 336 13.50 5.55 -28.65
C ALA A 336 14.29 6.79 -28.22
N ASP A 337 14.10 7.21 -26.99
CA ASP A 337 14.74 8.38 -26.42
C ASP A 337 16.29 8.26 -26.43
N LYS A 338 16.81 7.06 -26.17
CA LYS A 338 18.24 6.79 -26.07
C LYS A 338 18.97 6.71 -27.40
N THR A 339 18.29 6.49 -28.50
CA THR A 339 18.95 6.56 -29.81
C THR A 339 19.41 7.98 -30.14
N ALA A 340 18.82 8.98 -29.46
CA ALA A 340 19.12 10.40 -29.65
C ALA A 340 20.31 10.89 -28.82
N VAL A 341 20.88 10.10 -27.86
CA VAL A 341 21.90 10.54 -26.91
C VAL A 341 23.10 9.62 -26.95
N ASP A 342 24.33 10.19 -26.87
CA ASP A 342 25.59 9.44 -26.95
C ASP A 342 26.22 9.15 -25.57
N ASN A 343 25.85 9.92 -24.52
CA ASN A 343 26.45 9.83 -23.19
C ASN A 343 25.46 9.35 -22.12
N GLU A 344 25.94 8.55 -21.18
CA GLU A 344 25.13 8.02 -20.08
C GLU A 344 24.60 9.12 -19.14
N THR A 345 25.38 10.19 -18.93
CA THR A 345 25.03 11.34 -18.07
C THR A 345 23.87 12.16 -18.66
N ASP A 346 23.91 12.45 -19.97
CA ASP A 346 22.83 13.18 -20.65
C ASP A 346 21.54 12.32 -20.69
N SER A 347 21.71 11.02 -20.61
CA SER A 347 20.60 10.06 -20.65
C SER A 347 19.67 10.14 -19.45
N GLN A 348 20.16 10.53 -18.28
CA GLN A 348 19.32 10.67 -17.09
C GLN A 348 18.35 11.86 -17.21
N GLN A 349 18.72 12.92 -17.91
CA GLN A 349 17.84 14.06 -18.13
C GLN A 349 16.60 13.71 -18.96
N PHE A 350 16.73 12.79 -19.91
CA PHE A 350 15.62 12.35 -20.75
C PHE A 350 14.73 11.29 -20.05
N LEU A 351 15.25 10.57 -19.06
CA LEU A 351 14.43 9.70 -18.21
C LEU A 351 13.43 10.46 -17.35
N THR A 352 13.78 11.68 -16.95
CA THR A 352 13.02 12.47 -15.99
C THR A 352 11.58 12.71 -16.44
N PRO A 353 11.26 13.18 -17.68
CA PRO A 353 9.88 13.41 -18.09
C PRO A 353 9.02 12.16 -18.06
N LEU A 354 9.53 11.02 -18.51
CA LEU A 354 8.80 9.76 -18.53
C LEU A 354 8.63 9.19 -17.12
N SER A 355 9.64 9.37 -16.26
CA SER A 355 9.56 8.97 -14.83
C SER A 355 8.54 9.81 -14.08
N ILE A 356 8.42 11.11 -14.37
CA ILE A 356 7.40 11.99 -13.77
C ILE A 356 6.00 11.47 -14.06
N ILE A 357 5.72 10.98 -15.28
CA ILE A 357 4.41 10.43 -15.63
C ILE A 357 4.09 9.20 -14.77
N LEU A 358 5.06 8.32 -14.54
CA LEU A 358 4.90 7.17 -13.64
C LEU A 358 4.65 7.60 -12.18
N VAL A 359 5.38 8.62 -11.71
CA VAL A 359 5.19 9.18 -10.36
C VAL A 359 3.80 9.83 -10.22
N ILE A 360 3.33 10.54 -11.26
CA ILE A 360 1.96 11.08 -11.29
C ILE A 360 0.94 9.93 -11.19
N GLY A 361 1.14 8.83 -11.94
CA GLY A 361 0.31 7.64 -11.84
C GLY A 361 0.26 7.07 -10.42
N LEU A 362 1.40 7.01 -9.74
CA LEU A 362 1.47 6.56 -8.35
C LEU A 362 0.74 7.52 -7.40
N TYR A 363 0.92 8.84 -7.58
CA TYR A 363 0.24 9.85 -6.78
C TYR A 363 -1.28 9.81 -6.93
N ILE A 364 -1.77 9.60 -8.17
CA ILE A 364 -3.20 9.39 -8.43
C ILE A 364 -3.67 8.07 -7.80
N GLY A 365 -2.81 7.03 -7.76
CA GLY A 365 -3.07 5.80 -7.03
C GLY A 365 -3.33 6.04 -5.54
N PHE A 366 -2.59 6.93 -4.88
CA PHE A 366 -2.89 7.35 -3.50
C PHE A 366 -4.25 8.06 -3.38
N ALA A 367 -4.62 8.89 -4.35
CA ALA A 367 -5.94 9.53 -4.38
C ALA A 367 -7.07 8.50 -4.55
N ALA A 368 -6.83 7.42 -5.30
CA ALA A 368 -7.79 6.33 -5.50
C ALA A 368 -8.14 5.58 -4.21
N MET A 369 -7.26 5.58 -3.19
CA MET A 369 -7.56 4.97 -1.89
C MET A 369 -8.70 5.71 -1.16
N LYS A 370 -8.79 7.04 -1.31
CA LYS A 370 -9.82 7.85 -0.67
C LYS A 370 -11.10 7.91 -1.50
N SER A 371 -10.97 7.97 -2.82
CA SER A 371 -12.09 8.16 -3.74
C SER A 371 -11.84 7.41 -5.05
N PRO A 372 -12.03 6.06 -5.07
CA PRO A 372 -11.70 5.23 -6.24
C PRO A 372 -12.58 5.53 -7.46
N GLU A 373 -13.74 6.15 -7.28
CA GLU A 373 -14.70 6.49 -8.34
C GLU A 373 -14.62 7.96 -8.78
N SER A 374 -13.69 8.76 -8.23
CA SER A 374 -13.55 10.16 -8.63
C SER A 374 -13.23 10.28 -10.13
N PRO A 375 -13.75 11.33 -10.83
CA PRO A 375 -13.51 11.50 -12.26
C PRO A 375 -12.03 11.53 -12.64
N MET A 376 -11.18 12.12 -11.79
CA MET A 376 -9.73 12.15 -11.99
C MET A 376 -9.14 10.74 -11.99
N VAL A 377 -9.51 9.90 -11.03
CA VAL A 377 -9.01 8.53 -10.90
C VAL A 377 -9.57 7.65 -12.03
N PHE A 378 -10.85 7.82 -12.38
CA PHE A 378 -11.48 7.12 -13.50
C PHE A 378 -10.72 7.35 -14.81
N TRP A 379 -10.55 8.60 -15.23
CA TRP A 379 -9.85 8.90 -16.50
C TRP A 379 -8.39 8.46 -16.46
N SER A 380 -7.71 8.67 -15.36
CA SER A 380 -6.30 8.25 -15.21
C SER A 380 -6.12 6.73 -15.26
N SER A 381 -7.14 5.95 -14.87
CA SER A 381 -7.11 4.49 -14.99
C SER A 381 -7.34 4.00 -16.42
N LEU A 382 -7.84 4.85 -17.33
CA LEU A 382 -8.00 4.55 -18.74
C LEU A 382 -6.82 5.04 -19.59
N ILE A 383 -6.15 6.14 -19.17
CA ILE A 383 -4.99 6.69 -19.89
C ILE A 383 -3.83 5.69 -19.86
N PRO A 384 -3.31 5.22 -21.00
CA PRO A 384 -2.35 4.12 -21.08
C PRO A 384 -1.04 4.34 -20.31
N PHE A 385 -0.64 5.59 -20.11
CA PHE A 385 0.58 5.92 -19.36
C PHE A 385 0.43 5.75 -17.84
N THR A 386 -0.75 6.00 -17.31
CA THR A 386 -1.03 5.93 -15.87
C THR A 386 -1.82 4.67 -15.51
N SER A 387 -2.56 4.11 -16.48
CA SER A 387 -3.45 2.98 -16.24
C SER A 387 -2.80 1.74 -15.62
N PRO A 388 -1.54 1.36 -15.90
CA PRO A 388 -0.95 0.20 -15.29
C PRO A 388 -0.87 0.29 -13.77
N ILE A 389 -0.69 1.50 -13.25
CA ILE A 389 -0.61 1.74 -11.81
C ILE A 389 -2.01 2.02 -11.26
N VAL A 390 -2.72 3.00 -11.83
CA VAL A 390 -3.99 3.51 -11.26
C VAL A 390 -5.09 2.45 -11.33
N MET A 391 -5.21 1.72 -12.44
CA MET A 391 -6.22 0.67 -12.56
C MET A 391 -5.94 -0.48 -11.59
N LEU A 392 -4.68 -0.87 -11.43
CA LEU A 392 -4.32 -1.92 -10.48
C LEU A 392 -4.66 -1.54 -9.03
N VAL A 393 -4.47 -0.26 -8.65
CA VAL A 393 -4.89 0.25 -7.33
C VAL A 393 -6.42 0.21 -7.18
N ARG A 394 -7.18 0.46 -8.26
CA ARG A 394 -8.65 0.46 -8.25
C ARG A 394 -9.28 -0.93 -8.21
N ILE A 395 -8.66 -1.95 -8.79
CA ILE A 395 -9.23 -3.31 -8.91
C ILE A 395 -9.73 -3.88 -7.57
N PRO A 396 -9.02 -3.76 -6.44
CA PRO A 396 -9.52 -4.25 -5.14
C PRO A 396 -10.83 -3.60 -4.66
N PHE A 397 -11.09 -2.37 -5.09
CA PHE A 397 -12.37 -1.69 -4.80
C PHE A 397 -13.53 -2.19 -5.67
N GLY A 398 -13.24 -3.12 -6.62
CA GLY A 398 -14.22 -3.80 -7.47
C GLY A 398 -14.70 -2.97 -8.63
N VAL A 399 -13.77 -2.58 -9.46
CA VAL A 399 -14.03 -1.90 -10.72
C VAL A 399 -14.86 -2.80 -11.66
N PRO A 400 -15.85 -2.24 -12.38
CA PRO A 400 -16.61 -2.96 -13.41
C PRO A 400 -15.70 -3.57 -14.47
N THR A 401 -15.99 -4.79 -14.89
CA THR A 401 -15.14 -5.54 -15.85
C THR A 401 -14.95 -4.80 -17.18
N TRP A 402 -15.95 -4.03 -17.63
CA TRP A 402 -15.84 -3.27 -18.87
C TRP A 402 -14.79 -2.15 -18.81
N GLU A 403 -14.61 -1.50 -17.64
CA GLU A 403 -13.56 -0.49 -17.46
C GLU A 403 -12.17 -1.12 -17.55
N ILE A 404 -11.99 -2.29 -16.92
CA ILE A 404 -10.73 -3.04 -16.96
C ILE A 404 -10.40 -3.44 -18.41
N LEU A 405 -11.37 -4.01 -19.12
CA LEU A 405 -11.18 -4.42 -20.51
C LEU A 405 -10.90 -3.23 -21.45
N THR A 406 -11.59 -2.12 -21.26
CA THR A 406 -11.34 -0.88 -22.02
C THR A 406 -9.94 -0.34 -21.77
N SER A 407 -9.51 -0.27 -20.51
CA SER A 407 -8.16 0.13 -20.12
C SER A 407 -7.10 -0.78 -20.73
N MET A 408 -7.32 -2.10 -20.68
CA MET A 408 -6.44 -3.09 -21.30
C MET A 408 -6.34 -2.92 -22.81
N ALA A 409 -7.47 -2.69 -23.50
CA ALA A 409 -7.51 -2.48 -24.96
C ALA A 409 -6.75 -1.20 -25.35
N LEU A 410 -6.98 -0.09 -24.62
CA LEU A 410 -6.26 1.17 -24.84
C LEU A 410 -4.75 1.01 -24.62
N LEU A 411 -4.35 0.26 -23.59
CA LEU A 411 -2.94 -0.02 -23.34
C LEU A 411 -2.30 -0.85 -24.48
N ILE A 412 -3.01 -1.88 -25.00
CA ILE A 412 -2.54 -2.66 -26.14
C ILE A 412 -2.32 -1.78 -27.36
N VAL A 413 -3.32 -0.99 -27.74
CA VAL A 413 -3.23 -0.08 -28.90
C VAL A 413 -2.05 0.88 -28.74
N SER A 414 -1.89 1.42 -27.54
CA SER A 414 -0.82 2.38 -27.25
C SER A 414 0.57 1.75 -27.30
N PHE A 415 0.78 0.58 -26.67
CA PHE A 415 2.11 -0.02 -26.73
C PHE A 415 2.48 -0.49 -28.15
N ILE A 416 1.54 -0.96 -28.96
CA ILE A 416 1.78 -1.30 -30.37
C ILE A 416 2.20 -0.06 -31.15
N PHE A 417 1.44 1.04 -30.99
CA PHE A 417 1.74 2.31 -31.63
C PHE A 417 3.12 2.85 -31.24
N PHE A 418 3.42 2.92 -29.96
CA PHE A 418 4.70 3.44 -29.48
C PHE A 418 5.87 2.52 -29.79
N THR A 419 5.69 1.20 -29.81
CA THR A 419 6.73 0.25 -30.24
C THR A 419 7.04 0.42 -31.73
N TRP A 420 6.04 0.61 -32.58
CA TRP A 420 6.23 0.89 -34.00
C TRP A 420 6.95 2.23 -34.21
N LEU A 421 6.52 3.29 -33.49
CA LEU A 421 7.12 4.62 -33.53
C LEU A 421 8.60 4.56 -33.10
N SER A 422 8.86 3.90 -31.98
CA SER A 422 10.21 3.69 -31.44
C SER A 422 11.10 2.95 -32.42
N GLY A 423 10.56 1.95 -33.12
CA GLY A 423 11.29 1.20 -34.13
C GLY A 423 11.75 2.06 -35.32
N LYS A 424 10.93 3.04 -35.73
CA LYS A 424 11.31 4.02 -36.75
C LYS A 424 12.45 4.94 -36.27
N ILE A 425 12.30 5.49 -35.07
CA ILE A 425 13.31 6.36 -34.46
C ILE A 425 14.63 5.60 -34.26
N TYR A 426 14.53 4.39 -33.74
CA TYR A 426 15.67 3.51 -33.48
C TYR A 426 16.46 3.20 -34.74
N ARG A 427 15.80 2.92 -35.86
CA ARG A 427 16.43 2.61 -37.14
C ARG A 427 17.38 3.69 -37.64
N ILE A 428 17.04 4.96 -37.45
CA ILE A 428 17.84 6.12 -37.89
C ILE A 428 18.83 6.55 -36.80
N GLY A 429 18.34 6.71 -35.59
CA GLY A 429 19.10 7.29 -34.49
C GLY A 429 20.27 6.44 -34.01
N ILE A 430 20.17 5.10 -34.16
CA ILE A 430 21.22 4.19 -33.70
C ILE A 430 22.54 4.28 -34.50
N LEU A 431 22.46 4.78 -35.75
CA LEU A 431 23.61 4.96 -36.63
C LEU A 431 24.17 6.38 -36.57
N MET A 432 23.53 7.29 -35.82
CA MET A 432 23.99 8.66 -35.68
C MET A 432 24.85 8.82 -34.43
N TYR A 433 26.09 9.29 -34.61
CA TYR A 433 27.04 9.59 -33.55
C TYR A 433 27.40 11.06 -33.55
N GLY A 434 27.62 11.65 -32.38
CA GLY A 434 28.24 12.97 -32.21
C GLY A 434 27.34 14.18 -32.48
N LYS A 435 26.05 14.02 -32.74
CA LYS A 435 25.09 15.14 -32.95
C LYS A 435 24.05 15.17 -31.86
N LYS A 436 23.83 16.33 -31.25
CA LYS A 436 22.66 16.56 -30.38
C LYS A 436 21.40 16.60 -31.25
N VAL A 437 20.55 15.61 -31.05
CA VAL A 437 19.30 15.49 -31.81
C VAL A 437 18.28 16.50 -31.31
N THR A 438 17.70 17.28 -32.24
CA THR A 438 16.65 18.24 -31.94
C THR A 438 15.26 17.65 -32.23
N TRP A 439 14.22 18.19 -31.61
CA TRP A 439 12.82 17.80 -31.89
C TRP A 439 12.42 17.88 -33.35
N LYS A 440 13.01 18.84 -34.09
CA LYS A 440 12.81 19.00 -35.54
C LYS A 440 13.42 17.82 -36.33
N GLU A 441 14.54 17.30 -35.88
CA GLU A 441 15.19 16.13 -36.51
C GLU A 441 14.41 14.86 -36.20
N LEU A 442 13.95 14.67 -34.98
CA LEU A 442 13.05 13.57 -34.62
C LEU A 442 11.79 13.54 -35.49
N TYR A 443 11.17 14.68 -35.72
CA TYR A 443 10.02 14.78 -36.63
C TYR A 443 10.36 14.41 -38.07
N LYS A 444 11.56 14.77 -38.55
CA LYS A 444 12.03 14.36 -39.89
C LYS A 444 12.22 12.85 -39.98
N TRP A 445 12.75 12.23 -38.94
CA TRP A 445 12.97 10.76 -38.88
C TRP A 445 11.67 9.96 -38.95
N LEU A 446 10.56 10.54 -38.56
CA LEU A 446 9.24 9.92 -38.65
C LEU A 446 8.72 9.85 -40.09
N LYS A 447 9.25 10.69 -40.99
CA LYS A 447 8.84 10.73 -42.41
C LYS A 447 9.55 9.69 -43.28
N TYR A 448 10.69 9.17 -42.82
CA TYR A 448 11.48 8.14 -43.47
C TYR A 448 11.27 6.79 -42.80
#